data_cb43a6c03d6358dee2f6c13f64bd5f42
#
_entry.id   cb43a6c03d6358dee2f6c13f64bd5f42
#
_cell.length_a   1.000
_cell.length_b   1.000
_cell.length_c   1.000
_cell.angle_alpha   90.00
_cell.angle_beta   90.00
_cell.angle_gamma   90.00
#
_symmetry.space_group_name_H-M   'P 1'
#
loop_
_entity.id
_entity.type
_entity.pdbx_description
1 polymer ?
#
loop_
_entity_poly.entity_id
_entity_poly.type
_entity_poly.pdbx_seq_one_letter_code
_entity_poly.pdbx_strand_id
1 'polypeptide(L)'
;MPANLPREWYVLEEKFRNVKDLEKKVELLRELIGITPKHKGTENLVAELRRRLAKLEEMLERKSKKVGKKVKLIEKSGDILVSILGFTQVGKSTLLKILTNANVEIGDKPYTTKEPITGVCFYKGVYIQFVEIPSFFLKEHLSICHSSDLLLLLIRNEEELEELEKILEQNKLKNKPRIVERLSNKNMFAENAETKRDFSELLDGILKQIKIVRVFMKPPGKDVEKKAVVLREGATVKDLIKRLNTAWLKTFKFARIFDKTEFSGRRVGLDYQLKDEDIVELHF
;
A
#
# COMPACT_ATOMS: atom_id res chain seq x y z
N MET A 1 -16.76 -4.30 -39.88
CA MET A 1 -15.67 -3.33 -40.06
C MET A 1 -14.55 -3.74 -39.10
N PRO A 2 -13.30 -3.79 -39.53
CA PRO A 2 -12.21 -4.05 -38.62
C PRO A 2 -12.17 -2.97 -37.52
N ALA A 3 -12.06 -3.37 -36.26
CA ALA A 3 -11.94 -2.44 -35.19
C ALA A 3 -10.66 -1.61 -35.38
N ASN A 4 -10.78 -0.30 -35.23
CA ASN A 4 -9.65 0.62 -35.39
C ASN A 4 -8.79 0.53 -34.12
N LEU A 5 -7.93 -0.51 -34.04
CA LEU A 5 -7.10 -0.79 -32.90
C LEU A 5 -5.78 -0.02 -33.00
N PRO A 6 -5.22 0.49 -31.89
CA PRO A 6 -3.92 1.15 -31.87
C PRO A 6 -2.81 0.21 -32.36
N ARG A 7 -1.76 0.76 -32.96
CA ARG A 7 -0.59 -0.03 -33.43
C ARG A 7 0.06 -0.81 -32.30
N GLU A 8 0.07 -0.26 -31.10
CA GLU A 8 0.57 -0.89 -29.88
C GLU A 8 -0.20 -2.16 -29.51
N TRP A 9 -1.49 -2.23 -29.82
CA TRP A 9 -2.33 -3.39 -29.57
C TRP A 9 -1.82 -4.63 -30.29
N TYR A 10 -1.46 -4.51 -31.57
CA TYR A 10 -0.93 -5.62 -32.37
C TYR A 10 0.42 -6.11 -31.86
N VAL A 11 1.28 -5.20 -31.41
CA VAL A 11 2.58 -5.54 -30.80
C VAL A 11 2.38 -6.33 -29.50
N LEU A 12 1.42 -5.92 -28.67
CA LEU A 12 1.11 -6.63 -27.45
C LEU A 12 0.45 -7.98 -27.70
N GLU A 13 -0.43 -8.08 -28.70
CA GLU A 13 -1.03 -9.36 -29.09
C GLU A 13 0.00 -10.36 -29.58
N GLU A 14 0.98 -9.93 -30.36
CA GLU A 14 2.08 -10.77 -30.81
C GLU A 14 2.94 -11.26 -29.61
N LYS A 15 3.25 -10.37 -28.67
CA LYS A 15 3.92 -10.73 -27.42
C LYS A 15 3.10 -11.76 -26.61
N PHE A 16 1.79 -11.57 -26.51
CA PHE A 16 0.89 -12.49 -25.83
C PHE A 16 0.90 -13.90 -26.45
N ARG A 17 0.93 -13.98 -27.78
CA ARG A 17 0.98 -15.26 -28.50
C ARG A 17 2.29 -16.01 -28.24
N ASN A 18 3.42 -15.29 -28.19
CA ASN A 18 4.76 -15.87 -28.09
C ASN A 18 5.16 -16.25 -26.64
N VAL A 19 4.50 -15.69 -25.64
CA VAL A 19 4.80 -15.97 -24.23
C VAL A 19 4.22 -17.32 -23.81
N LYS A 20 5.04 -18.19 -23.19
CA LYS A 20 4.61 -19.48 -22.65
C LYS A 20 4.23 -19.43 -21.17
N ASP A 21 4.73 -18.42 -20.45
CA ASP A 21 4.49 -18.23 -19.02
C ASP A 21 3.06 -17.75 -18.77
N LEU A 22 2.31 -18.49 -17.95
CA LEU A 22 0.92 -18.20 -17.65
C LEU A 22 0.75 -16.84 -16.93
N GLU A 23 1.66 -16.49 -16.03
CA GLU A 23 1.62 -15.23 -15.28
C GLU A 23 1.76 -14.06 -16.25
N LYS A 24 2.76 -14.12 -17.12
CA LYS A 24 2.98 -13.10 -18.16
C LYS A 24 1.83 -13.00 -19.16
N LYS A 25 1.15 -14.11 -19.46
CA LYS A 25 -0.04 -14.10 -20.32
C LYS A 25 -1.20 -13.31 -19.68
N VAL A 26 -1.43 -13.50 -18.39
CA VAL A 26 -2.48 -12.76 -17.66
C VAL A 26 -2.24 -11.27 -17.74
N GLU A 27 -1.02 -10.86 -17.54
CA GLU A 27 -0.65 -9.44 -17.52
C GLU A 27 -0.74 -8.80 -18.91
N LEU A 28 -0.16 -9.43 -19.93
CA LEU A 28 -0.29 -8.94 -21.31
C LEU A 28 -1.75 -8.84 -21.76
N LEU A 29 -2.59 -9.77 -21.27
CA LEU A 29 -4.01 -9.75 -21.60
C LEU A 29 -4.75 -8.61 -20.90
N ARG A 30 -4.35 -8.25 -19.68
CA ARG A 30 -4.88 -7.06 -18.98
C ARG A 30 -4.44 -5.77 -19.67
N GLU A 31 -3.18 -5.68 -20.09
CA GLU A 31 -2.69 -4.55 -20.89
C GLU A 31 -3.47 -4.42 -22.20
N LEU A 32 -3.71 -5.53 -22.92
CA LEU A 32 -4.52 -5.55 -24.15
C LEU A 32 -5.93 -5.01 -23.89
N ILE A 33 -6.57 -5.42 -22.81
CA ILE A 33 -7.89 -4.92 -22.42
C ILE A 33 -7.84 -3.41 -22.11
N GLY A 34 -6.79 -2.94 -21.43
CA GLY A 34 -6.62 -1.52 -21.08
C GLY A 34 -6.47 -0.62 -22.29
N ILE A 35 -5.70 -1.03 -23.32
CA ILE A 35 -5.47 -0.23 -24.53
C ILE A 35 -6.53 -0.45 -25.62
N THR A 36 -7.46 -1.40 -25.43
CA THR A 36 -8.54 -1.63 -26.39
C THR A 36 -9.57 -0.49 -26.31
N PRO A 37 -9.81 0.28 -27.41
CA PRO A 37 -10.78 1.36 -27.38
C PRO A 37 -12.18 0.86 -27.00
N LYS A 38 -12.91 1.63 -26.19
CA LYS A 38 -14.24 1.26 -25.69
C LYS A 38 -15.31 1.88 -26.60
N HIS A 39 -15.71 1.19 -27.65
CA HIS A 39 -16.81 1.58 -28.50
C HIS A 39 -17.57 0.33 -28.99
N LYS A 40 -18.78 0.53 -29.53
CA LYS A 40 -19.69 -0.56 -29.95
C LYS A 40 -19.04 -1.62 -30.86
N GLY A 41 -18.05 -1.24 -31.68
CA GLY A 41 -17.30 -2.14 -32.56
C GLY A 41 -16.27 -3.04 -31.87
N THR A 42 -15.87 -2.72 -30.64
CA THR A 42 -14.87 -3.46 -29.85
C THR A 42 -15.46 -4.21 -28.64
N GLU A 43 -16.74 -4.05 -28.34
CA GLU A 43 -17.40 -4.69 -27.20
C GLU A 43 -17.21 -6.22 -27.19
N ASN A 44 -17.40 -6.87 -28.34
CA ASN A 44 -17.22 -8.33 -28.48
C ASN A 44 -15.77 -8.74 -28.25
N LEU A 45 -14.81 -7.95 -28.75
CA LEU A 45 -13.38 -8.19 -28.56
C LEU A 45 -13.01 -8.07 -27.07
N VAL A 46 -13.45 -7.02 -26.40
CA VAL A 46 -13.22 -6.82 -24.96
C VAL A 46 -13.85 -7.96 -24.15
N ALA A 47 -15.07 -8.38 -24.50
CA ALA A 47 -15.72 -9.50 -23.84
C ALA A 47 -14.95 -10.82 -24.01
N GLU A 48 -14.41 -11.06 -25.21
CA GLU A 48 -13.58 -12.25 -25.49
C GLU A 48 -12.26 -12.21 -24.69
N LEU A 49 -11.56 -11.07 -24.70
CA LEU A 49 -10.32 -10.91 -23.93
C LEU A 49 -10.56 -11.12 -22.42
N ARG A 50 -11.68 -10.61 -21.89
CA ARG A 50 -12.07 -10.84 -20.48
C ARG A 50 -12.36 -12.31 -20.18
N ARG A 51 -13.02 -13.04 -21.08
CA ARG A 51 -13.23 -14.48 -20.91
C ARG A 51 -11.91 -15.26 -20.92
N ARG A 52 -10.99 -14.88 -21.80
CA ARG A 52 -9.64 -15.48 -21.83
C ARG A 52 -8.87 -15.18 -20.55
N LEU A 53 -8.98 -13.96 -20.04
CA LEU A 53 -8.35 -13.53 -18.79
C LEU A 53 -8.84 -14.39 -17.61
N ALA A 54 -10.17 -14.51 -17.43
CA ALA A 54 -10.77 -15.32 -16.36
C ALA A 54 -10.29 -16.78 -16.42
N LYS A 55 -10.19 -17.36 -17.62
CA LYS A 55 -9.71 -18.73 -17.79
C LYS A 55 -8.22 -18.90 -17.41
N LEU A 56 -7.37 -17.92 -17.78
CA LEU A 56 -5.96 -17.94 -17.41
C LEU A 56 -5.76 -17.75 -15.91
N GLU A 57 -6.53 -16.88 -15.28
CA GLU A 57 -6.52 -16.68 -13.83
C GLU A 57 -6.94 -17.94 -13.07
N GLU A 58 -7.98 -18.63 -13.53
CA GLU A 58 -8.39 -19.92 -12.97
C GLU A 58 -7.28 -20.98 -13.10
N MET A 59 -6.60 -21.03 -14.24
CA MET A 59 -5.47 -21.94 -14.43
C MET A 59 -4.30 -21.62 -13.48
N LEU A 60 -4.00 -20.35 -13.24
CA LEU A 60 -2.99 -19.91 -12.27
C LEU A 60 -3.37 -20.31 -10.84
N GLU A 61 -4.63 -20.09 -10.45
CA GLU A 61 -5.13 -20.51 -9.12
C GLU A 61 -5.02 -22.04 -8.93
N ARG A 62 -5.35 -22.82 -9.94
CA ARG A 62 -5.20 -24.29 -9.89
C ARG A 62 -3.74 -24.72 -9.79
N LYS A 63 -2.81 -23.99 -10.46
CA LYS A 63 -1.38 -24.26 -10.40
C LYS A 63 -0.80 -23.91 -9.04
N SER A 64 -1.18 -22.79 -8.44
CA SER A 64 -0.73 -22.35 -7.10
C SER A 64 -1.22 -23.31 -6.01
N LYS A 65 -2.46 -23.78 -6.09
CA LYS A 65 -3.02 -24.78 -5.17
C LYS A 65 -2.27 -26.14 -5.24
N LYS A 66 -1.83 -26.55 -6.42
CA LYS A 66 -1.06 -27.80 -6.59
C LYS A 66 0.38 -27.72 -6.05
N VAL A 67 0.96 -26.54 -6.02
CA VAL A 67 2.36 -26.33 -5.58
C VAL A 67 2.47 -26.17 -4.07
N GLY A 68 1.35 -26.00 -3.34
CA GLY A 68 1.36 -25.88 -1.87
C GLY A 68 2.18 -24.70 -1.33
N LYS A 69 2.53 -23.73 -2.19
CA LYS A 69 3.22 -22.52 -1.74
C LYS A 69 2.24 -21.73 -0.86
N LYS A 70 2.37 -21.91 0.46
CA LYS A 70 1.82 -20.95 1.42
C LYS A 70 2.43 -19.59 1.08
N VAL A 71 1.62 -18.61 0.71
CA VAL A 71 2.07 -17.21 0.69
C VAL A 71 2.70 -16.99 2.05
N LYS A 72 3.98 -16.61 2.06
CA LYS A 72 4.65 -16.25 3.30
C LYS A 72 3.80 -15.17 3.94
N LEU A 73 3.16 -15.48 5.06
CA LEU A 73 2.42 -14.47 5.83
C LEU A 73 3.38 -13.31 6.06
N ILE A 74 3.05 -12.16 5.50
CA ILE A 74 3.84 -10.96 5.76
C ILE A 74 3.51 -10.53 7.18
N GLU A 75 4.46 -10.76 8.07
CA GLU A 75 4.35 -10.30 9.45
C GLU A 75 4.33 -8.76 9.45
N LYS A 76 3.38 -8.20 10.20
CA LYS A 76 3.30 -6.75 10.38
C LYS A 76 4.46 -6.32 11.28
N SER A 77 5.54 -5.80 10.68
CA SER A 77 6.73 -5.28 11.35
C SER A 77 6.67 -3.77 11.61
N GLY A 78 5.74 -3.07 10.95
CA GLY A 78 5.50 -1.63 11.13
C GLY A 78 4.27 -1.34 12.00
N ASP A 79 4.15 -0.09 12.41
CA ASP A 79 2.95 0.41 13.11
C ASP A 79 1.77 0.50 12.13
N ILE A 80 2.06 0.80 10.84
CA ILE A 80 1.13 0.94 9.73
C ILE A 80 1.57 0.02 8.60
N LEU A 81 0.61 -0.62 7.93
CA LEU A 81 0.82 -1.46 6.76
C LEU A 81 0.14 -0.85 5.52
N VAL A 82 0.92 -0.54 4.50
CA VAL A 82 0.45 0.03 3.22
C VAL A 82 0.75 -0.94 2.08
N SER A 83 -0.26 -1.37 1.33
CA SER A 83 -0.07 -2.16 0.11
C SER A 83 0.03 -1.24 -1.11
N ILE A 84 1.08 -1.42 -1.91
CA ILE A 84 1.30 -0.71 -3.17
C ILE A 84 0.77 -1.58 -4.31
N LEU A 85 -0.24 -1.08 -5.03
CA LEU A 85 -0.84 -1.73 -6.19
C LEU A 85 -0.63 -0.88 -7.45
N GLY A 86 -0.63 -1.53 -8.59
CA GLY A 86 -0.50 -0.89 -9.89
C GLY A 86 -0.07 -1.91 -10.93
N PHE A 87 -0.25 -1.55 -12.19
CA PHE A 87 0.16 -2.42 -13.30
C PHE A 87 1.68 -2.51 -13.43
N THR A 88 2.14 -3.37 -14.33
CA THR A 88 3.57 -3.54 -14.57
C THR A 88 4.22 -2.24 -15.05
N GLN A 89 5.49 -2.04 -14.67
CA GLN A 89 6.27 -0.85 -15.06
C GLN A 89 5.67 0.51 -14.63
N VAL A 90 4.70 0.54 -13.73
CA VAL A 90 4.17 1.80 -13.18
C VAL A 90 5.09 2.43 -12.12
N GLY A 91 6.19 1.77 -11.75
CA GLY A 91 7.17 2.31 -10.79
C GLY A 91 6.98 1.87 -9.33
N LYS A 92 6.20 0.81 -9.04
CA LYS A 92 6.00 0.29 -7.67
C LYS A 92 7.30 -0.03 -6.95
N SER A 93 8.15 -0.86 -7.57
CA SER A 93 9.44 -1.29 -7.00
C SER A 93 10.41 -0.12 -6.80
N THR A 94 10.39 0.85 -7.71
CA THR A 94 11.18 2.07 -7.60
C THR A 94 10.71 2.92 -6.42
N LEU A 95 9.39 3.12 -6.29
CA LEU A 95 8.81 3.85 -5.16
C LEU A 95 9.16 3.16 -3.83
N LEU A 96 8.98 1.84 -3.75
CA LEU A 96 9.32 1.07 -2.56
C LEU A 96 10.79 1.25 -2.15
N LYS A 97 11.72 1.15 -3.11
CA LYS A 97 13.15 1.35 -2.87
C LYS A 97 13.46 2.75 -2.35
N ILE A 98 12.87 3.78 -2.95
CA ILE A 98 13.10 5.18 -2.55
C ILE A 98 12.57 5.45 -1.14
N LEU A 99 11.35 4.97 -0.83
CA LEU A 99 10.73 5.21 0.47
C LEU A 99 11.40 4.45 1.62
N THR A 100 11.92 3.25 1.35
CA THR A 100 12.29 2.32 2.43
C THR A 100 13.78 1.93 2.44
N ASN A 101 14.56 2.36 1.45
CA ASN A 101 15.91 1.84 1.19
C ASN A 101 15.98 0.31 1.08
N ALA A 102 14.87 -0.35 0.78
CA ALA A 102 14.79 -1.79 0.59
C ALA A 102 15.69 -2.23 -0.57
N ASN A 103 16.34 -3.38 -0.41
CA ASN A 103 17.17 -3.98 -1.46
C ASN A 103 16.26 -4.64 -2.51
N VAL A 104 15.70 -3.83 -3.41
CA VAL A 104 14.78 -4.26 -4.46
C VAL A 104 15.54 -4.31 -5.78
N GLU A 105 15.52 -5.45 -6.47
CA GLU A 105 16.01 -5.54 -7.85
C GLU A 105 15.05 -4.74 -8.75
N ILE A 106 15.51 -3.58 -9.20
CA ILE A 106 14.82 -2.80 -10.22
C ILE A 106 15.30 -3.32 -11.57
N GLY A 107 14.44 -4.02 -12.29
CA GLY A 107 14.73 -4.49 -13.63
C GLY A 107 13.97 -3.69 -14.67
N ASP A 108 14.63 -3.29 -15.76
CA ASP A 108 13.99 -2.71 -16.95
C ASP A 108 13.09 -3.70 -17.70
N LYS A 109 13.10 -4.96 -17.27
CA LYS A 109 12.24 -6.00 -17.85
C LYS A 109 10.90 -6.02 -17.13
N PRO A 110 9.78 -6.05 -17.87
CA PRO A 110 8.49 -6.30 -17.27
C PRO A 110 8.54 -7.64 -16.52
N TYR A 111 7.84 -7.74 -15.35
CA TYR A 111 7.65 -8.99 -14.61
C TYR A 111 8.79 -9.44 -13.67
N THR A 112 9.56 -8.51 -13.14
CA THR A 112 10.63 -8.85 -12.19
C THR A 112 10.09 -9.30 -10.83
N THR A 113 8.98 -8.77 -10.37
CA THR A 113 8.39 -9.03 -9.05
C THR A 113 7.38 -10.18 -9.11
N LYS A 114 7.75 -11.37 -8.68
CA LYS A 114 6.87 -12.56 -8.64
C LYS A 114 6.21 -12.77 -7.28
N GLU A 115 6.86 -12.35 -6.21
CA GLU A 115 6.39 -12.43 -4.84
C GLU A 115 6.30 -11.02 -4.23
N PRO A 116 5.41 -10.79 -3.25
CA PRO A 116 5.33 -9.52 -2.57
C PRO A 116 6.66 -9.12 -1.92
N ILE A 117 7.10 -7.89 -2.13
CA ILE A 117 8.32 -7.33 -1.54
C ILE A 117 7.93 -6.33 -0.47
N THR A 118 8.66 -6.35 0.65
CA THR A 118 8.38 -5.47 1.79
C THR A 118 9.54 -4.53 2.06
N GLY A 119 9.23 -3.33 2.52
CA GLY A 119 10.19 -2.39 3.06
C GLY A 119 9.56 -1.56 4.17
N VAL A 120 10.38 -0.99 5.04
CA VAL A 120 9.92 -0.18 6.17
C VAL A 120 10.62 1.17 6.15
N CYS A 121 9.88 2.25 6.33
CA CYS A 121 10.44 3.57 6.57
C CYS A 121 9.99 4.11 7.93
N PHE A 122 10.84 4.97 8.52
CA PHE A 122 10.51 5.71 9.73
C PHE A 122 10.18 7.14 9.36
N TYR A 123 8.94 7.57 9.65
CA TYR A 123 8.48 8.91 9.32
C TYR A 123 7.64 9.51 10.45
N LYS A 124 8.00 10.69 10.91
CA LYS A 124 7.31 11.45 11.99
C LYS A 124 6.94 10.58 13.21
N GLY A 125 7.88 9.73 13.64
CA GLY A 125 7.70 8.87 14.82
C GLY A 125 7.04 7.52 14.56
N VAL A 126 6.65 7.20 13.32
CA VAL A 126 5.89 6.00 12.94
C VAL A 126 6.70 5.12 12.00
N TYR A 127 6.70 3.81 12.21
CA TYR A 127 7.21 2.83 11.25
C TYR A 127 6.10 2.46 10.26
N ILE A 128 6.26 2.86 9.00
CA ILE A 128 5.34 2.54 7.90
C ILE A 128 5.96 1.39 7.11
N GLN A 129 5.30 0.25 7.12
CA GLN A 129 5.65 -0.90 6.32
C GLN A 129 4.91 -0.83 4.98
N PHE A 130 5.65 -0.84 3.89
CA PHE A 130 5.13 -0.92 2.55
C PHE A 130 5.27 -2.34 2.02
N VAL A 131 4.27 -2.79 1.27
CA VAL A 131 4.27 -4.09 0.60
C VAL A 131 3.91 -3.87 -0.85
N GLU A 132 4.84 -4.16 -1.75
CA GLU A 132 4.57 -4.19 -3.17
C GLU A 132 3.78 -5.45 -3.53
N ILE A 133 2.60 -5.27 -4.13
CA ILE A 133 1.78 -6.35 -4.64
C ILE A 133 2.14 -6.58 -6.11
N PRO A 134 2.52 -7.81 -6.51
CA PRO A 134 2.80 -8.15 -7.89
C PRO A 134 1.62 -7.85 -8.81
N SER A 135 1.91 -7.38 -10.03
CA SER A 135 0.89 -6.93 -11.00
C SER A 135 -0.01 -8.05 -11.55
N PHE A 136 0.24 -9.29 -11.16
CA PHE A 136 -0.64 -10.42 -11.50
C PHE A 136 -1.96 -10.39 -10.71
N PHE A 137 -1.99 -9.64 -9.60
CA PHE A 137 -3.13 -9.53 -8.70
C PHE A 137 -3.74 -10.88 -8.29
N LEU A 138 -2.87 -11.88 -8.02
CA LEU A 138 -3.32 -13.18 -7.53
C LEU A 138 -4.09 -13.01 -6.22
N LYS A 139 -5.14 -13.78 -6.02
CA LYS A 139 -5.96 -13.73 -4.79
C LYS A 139 -5.11 -13.89 -3.52
N GLU A 140 -4.07 -14.71 -3.59
CA GLU A 140 -3.12 -14.92 -2.51
C GLU A 140 -2.39 -13.63 -2.14
N HIS A 141 -1.92 -12.86 -3.13
CA HIS A 141 -1.24 -11.59 -2.92
C HIS A 141 -2.23 -10.49 -2.48
N LEU A 142 -3.43 -10.46 -3.08
CA LEU A 142 -4.48 -9.54 -2.70
C LEU A 142 -5.00 -9.79 -1.28
N SER A 143 -4.80 -11.00 -0.72
CA SER A 143 -5.13 -11.28 0.69
C SER A 143 -4.37 -10.38 1.66
N ILE A 144 -3.16 -9.93 1.30
CA ILE A 144 -2.35 -8.98 2.09
C ILE A 144 -3.06 -7.62 2.19
N CYS A 145 -3.73 -7.20 1.11
CA CYS A 145 -4.48 -5.94 1.09
C CYS A 145 -5.61 -5.89 2.12
N HIS A 146 -6.19 -7.05 2.49
CA HIS A 146 -7.20 -7.11 3.55
C HIS A 146 -6.64 -6.75 4.93
N SER A 147 -5.39 -7.09 5.20
CA SER A 147 -4.71 -6.75 6.46
C SER A 147 -4.07 -5.35 6.44
N SER A 148 -3.95 -4.73 5.27
CA SER A 148 -3.37 -3.39 5.13
C SER A 148 -4.27 -2.31 5.70
N ASP A 149 -3.65 -1.31 6.29
CA ASP A 149 -4.35 -0.13 6.82
C ASP A 149 -4.75 0.82 5.69
N LEU A 150 -3.98 0.83 4.57
CA LEU A 150 -4.22 1.67 3.39
C LEU A 150 -3.71 0.99 2.12
N LEU A 151 -4.38 1.27 0.99
CA LEU A 151 -3.94 0.90 -0.35
C LEU A 151 -3.39 2.12 -1.08
N LEU A 152 -2.17 2.00 -1.62
CA LEU A 152 -1.57 3.01 -2.48
C LEU A 152 -1.65 2.52 -3.92
N LEU A 153 -2.49 3.17 -4.73
CA LEU A 153 -2.70 2.83 -6.13
C LEU A 153 -1.81 3.70 -7.00
N LEU A 154 -0.89 3.09 -7.74
CA LEU A 154 -0.06 3.78 -8.71
C LEU A 154 -0.64 3.58 -10.11
N ILE A 155 -0.91 4.67 -10.80
CA ILE A 155 -1.54 4.67 -12.12
C ILE A 155 -0.81 5.61 -13.09
N ARG A 156 -0.93 5.35 -14.39
CA ARG A 156 -0.49 6.23 -15.47
C ARG A 156 -1.65 7.05 -16.04
N ASN A 157 -2.85 6.45 -16.09
CA ASN A 157 -4.06 7.03 -16.68
C ASN A 157 -5.32 6.57 -15.94
N GLU A 158 -6.47 7.14 -16.30
CA GLU A 158 -7.76 6.82 -15.67
C GLU A 158 -8.23 5.39 -15.98
N GLU A 159 -7.88 4.85 -17.15
CA GLU A 159 -8.26 3.50 -17.54
C GLU A 159 -7.63 2.45 -16.61
N GLU A 160 -6.39 2.67 -16.20
CA GLU A 160 -5.73 1.83 -15.19
C GLU A 160 -6.43 1.93 -13.83
N LEU A 161 -6.90 3.13 -13.45
CA LEU A 161 -7.66 3.29 -12.22
C LEU A 161 -8.96 2.50 -12.26
N GLU A 162 -9.74 2.64 -13.34
CA GLU A 162 -10.99 1.88 -13.49
C GLU A 162 -10.78 0.35 -13.43
N GLU A 163 -9.69 -0.15 -14.02
CA GLU A 163 -9.40 -1.58 -14.00
C GLU A 163 -8.96 -2.05 -12.61
N LEU A 164 -8.13 -1.25 -11.91
CA LEU A 164 -7.74 -1.52 -10.51
C LEU A 164 -8.97 -1.52 -9.59
N GLU A 165 -9.89 -0.56 -9.76
CA GLU A 165 -11.13 -0.48 -8.98
C GLU A 165 -12.00 -1.74 -9.16
N LYS A 166 -12.11 -2.26 -10.39
CA LYS A 166 -12.81 -3.51 -10.66
C LYS A 166 -12.13 -4.70 -9.97
N ILE A 167 -10.79 -4.76 -9.99
CA ILE A 167 -10.04 -5.81 -9.29
C ILE A 167 -10.28 -5.72 -7.79
N LEU A 168 -10.26 -4.53 -7.21
CA LEU A 168 -10.53 -4.31 -5.79
C LEU A 168 -11.96 -4.69 -5.41
N GLU A 169 -12.96 -4.35 -6.25
CA GLU A 169 -14.36 -4.71 -6.03
C GLU A 169 -14.57 -6.22 -6.06
N GLN A 170 -14.02 -6.92 -7.05
CA GLN A 170 -14.09 -8.37 -7.18
C GLN A 170 -13.47 -9.11 -5.98
N ASN A 171 -12.47 -8.49 -5.34
CA ASN A 171 -11.78 -9.04 -4.18
C ASN A 171 -12.24 -8.44 -2.84
N LYS A 172 -13.41 -7.79 -2.78
CA LYS A 172 -14.02 -7.20 -1.56
C LYS A 172 -13.13 -6.16 -0.86
N LEU A 173 -12.34 -5.43 -1.63
CA LEU A 173 -11.42 -4.39 -1.14
C LEU A 173 -11.95 -2.97 -1.42
N LYS A 174 -13.14 -2.83 -2.00
CA LYS A 174 -13.74 -1.54 -2.41
C LYS A 174 -13.78 -0.49 -1.29
N ASN A 175 -14.02 -0.91 -0.05
CA ASN A 175 -14.17 -0.01 1.10
C ASN A 175 -12.86 0.27 1.85
N LYS A 176 -11.71 -0.24 1.37
CA LYS A 176 -10.42 0.04 1.98
C LYS A 176 -10.01 1.49 1.74
N PRO A 177 -9.46 2.19 2.77
CA PRO A 177 -8.84 3.49 2.59
C PRO A 177 -7.76 3.41 1.51
N ARG A 178 -7.73 4.39 0.61
CA ARG A 178 -6.76 4.39 -0.50
C ARG A 178 -6.34 5.79 -0.90
N ILE A 179 -5.14 5.87 -1.43
CA ILE A 179 -4.58 7.04 -2.10
C ILE A 179 -4.25 6.62 -3.52
N VAL A 180 -4.56 7.49 -4.47
CA VAL A 180 -4.23 7.30 -5.89
C VAL A 180 -3.12 8.28 -6.25
N GLU A 181 -1.98 7.75 -6.67
CA GLU A 181 -0.85 8.52 -7.17
C GLU A 181 -0.72 8.33 -8.68
N ARG A 182 -0.77 9.45 -9.41
CA ARG A 182 -0.58 9.45 -10.87
C ARG A 182 0.88 9.70 -11.21
N LEU A 183 1.49 8.72 -11.83
CA LEU A 183 2.87 8.80 -12.30
C LEU A 183 2.88 9.23 -13.78
N SER A 184 3.02 10.51 -14.04
CA SER A 184 2.86 11.12 -15.37
C SER A 184 4.01 10.86 -16.35
N ASN A 185 5.21 10.41 -15.89
CA ASN A 185 6.37 10.16 -16.78
C ASN A 185 7.32 9.10 -16.20
N LYS A 186 7.95 8.31 -17.09
CA LYS A 186 9.03 7.36 -16.78
C LYS A 186 10.22 7.98 -16.03
N ASN A 187 10.41 9.30 -16.16
CA ASN A 187 11.51 10.05 -15.57
C ASN A 187 11.24 10.51 -14.11
N MET A 188 10.09 10.21 -13.54
CA MET A 188 9.74 10.66 -12.19
C MET A 188 10.60 10.00 -11.10
N PHE A 189 11.25 8.90 -11.43
CA PHE A 189 12.20 8.18 -10.59
C PHE A 189 13.58 8.08 -11.24
N ALA A 190 13.91 8.98 -12.21
CA ALA A 190 15.25 9.00 -12.81
C ALA A 190 16.30 9.17 -11.69
N GLU A 191 17.33 8.33 -11.75
CA GLU A 191 18.40 8.20 -10.77
C GLU A 191 19.29 9.45 -10.62
N ASN A 192 18.95 10.57 -11.24
CA ASN A 192 19.69 11.81 -11.08
C ASN A 192 19.45 12.35 -9.69
N ALA A 193 20.46 12.15 -8.84
CA ALA A 193 20.56 12.46 -7.40
C ALA A 193 20.28 13.93 -7.01
N GLU A 194 19.97 14.81 -7.95
CA GLU A 194 19.71 16.23 -7.71
C GLU A 194 18.25 16.60 -7.51
N THR A 195 17.31 15.72 -7.87
CA THR A 195 15.88 15.90 -7.57
C THR A 195 15.37 14.74 -6.71
N LYS A 196 15.79 14.70 -5.45
CA LYS A 196 15.04 13.91 -4.45
C LYS A 196 13.64 14.51 -4.37
N ARG A 197 12.70 13.94 -5.11
CA ARG A 197 11.29 14.29 -4.91
C ARG A 197 10.98 14.11 -3.43
N ASP A 198 10.51 15.18 -2.83
CA ASP A 198 10.08 15.12 -1.44
C ASP A 198 8.78 14.30 -1.37
N PHE A 199 8.87 13.09 -0.84
CA PHE A 199 7.71 12.22 -0.61
C PHE A 199 6.99 12.54 0.70
N SER A 200 7.36 13.64 1.37
CA SER A 200 6.73 14.04 2.63
C SER A 200 5.23 14.26 2.45
N GLU A 201 4.79 14.86 1.36
CA GLU A 201 3.37 15.08 1.08
C GLU A 201 2.60 13.75 0.94
N LEU A 202 3.17 12.75 0.26
CA LEU A 202 2.59 11.42 0.15
C LEU A 202 2.50 10.74 1.52
N LEU A 203 3.59 10.79 2.30
CA LEU A 203 3.64 10.18 3.63
C LEU A 203 2.67 10.88 4.60
N ASP A 204 2.56 12.20 4.54
CA ASP A 204 1.59 12.97 5.32
C ASP A 204 0.16 12.63 4.91
N GLY A 205 -0.11 12.49 3.61
CA GLY A 205 -1.38 12.02 3.08
C GLY A 205 -1.76 10.63 3.61
N ILE A 206 -0.80 9.70 3.67
CA ILE A 206 -1.00 8.35 4.23
C ILE A 206 -1.39 8.43 5.71
N LEU A 207 -0.62 9.18 6.53
CA LEU A 207 -0.91 9.32 7.96
C LEU A 207 -2.30 9.94 8.19
N LYS A 208 -2.65 10.97 7.43
CA LYS A 208 -3.95 11.65 7.52
C LYS A 208 -5.12 10.74 7.13
N GLN A 209 -4.95 9.93 6.07
CA GLN A 209 -6.01 9.05 5.56
C GLN A 209 -6.34 7.89 6.51
N ILE A 210 -5.35 7.40 7.26
CA ILE A 210 -5.52 6.27 8.20
C ILE A 210 -6.19 6.71 9.51
N LYS A 211 -6.29 8.03 9.77
CA LYS A 211 -6.92 8.58 10.99
C LYS A 211 -6.32 7.99 12.27
N ILE A 212 -5.02 8.15 12.43
CA ILE A 212 -4.28 7.74 13.63
C ILE A 212 -3.99 8.92 14.53
N VAL A 213 -3.70 8.60 15.79
CA VAL A 213 -3.16 9.51 16.80
C VAL A 213 -1.78 9.00 17.20
N ARG A 214 -0.76 9.84 17.02
CA ARG A 214 0.63 9.58 17.40
C ARG A 214 0.87 10.19 18.77
N VAL A 215 1.23 9.37 19.73
CA VAL A 215 1.50 9.78 21.10
C VAL A 215 2.95 9.56 21.42
N PHE A 216 3.67 10.60 21.81
CA PHE A 216 5.07 10.52 22.17
C PHE A 216 5.21 10.35 23.68
N MET A 217 5.90 9.29 24.09
CA MET A 217 6.13 9.04 25.51
C MET A 217 7.26 9.91 26.02
N LYS A 218 7.06 10.47 27.20
CA LYS A 218 8.08 11.20 27.97
C LYS A 218 8.23 10.57 29.35
N PRO A 219 9.17 9.64 29.56
CA PRO A 219 9.40 9.11 30.89
C PRO A 219 9.83 10.23 31.86
N PRO A 220 9.42 10.15 33.14
CA PRO A 220 9.81 11.15 34.14
C PRO A 220 11.32 11.40 34.17
N GLY A 221 11.73 12.66 34.06
CA GLY A 221 13.14 13.06 34.08
C GLY A 221 13.95 12.71 32.83
N LYS A 222 13.32 12.25 31.75
CA LYS A 222 13.97 11.93 30.47
C LYS A 222 13.40 12.77 29.32
N ASP A 223 14.12 12.75 28.22
CA ASP A 223 13.68 13.38 26.98
C ASP A 223 12.50 12.63 26.37
N VAL A 224 11.81 13.29 25.46
CA VAL A 224 10.71 12.71 24.67
C VAL A 224 11.24 11.63 23.73
N GLU A 225 10.58 10.48 23.72
CA GLU A 225 10.94 9.40 22.81
C GLU A 225 10.67 9.78 21.36
N LYS A 226 11.58 9.42 20.46
CA LYS A 226 11.46 9.70 19.02
C LYS A 226 10.38 8.85 18.36
N LYS A 227 10.11 7.67 18.91
CA LYS A 227 9.08 6.74 18.42
C LYS A 227 7.75 7.06 19.08
N ALA A 228 6.72 7.26 18.28
CA ALA A 228 5.37 7.43 18.78
C ALA A 228 4.68 6.08 19.04
N VAL A 229 3.79 6.06 20.01
CA VAL A 229 2.79 4.99 20.14
C VAL A 229 1.62 5.34 19.23
N VAL A 230 1.34 4.48 18.27
CA VAL A 230 0.25 4.69 17.30
C VAL A 230 -1.05 4.12 17.83
N LEU A 231 -2.05 4.98 17.91
CA LEU A 231 -3.41 4.66 18.35
C LEU A 231 -4.43 5.06 17.26
N ARG A 232 -5.67 4.65 17.41
CA ARG A 232 -6.77 5.10 16.53
C ARG A 232 -7.29 6.46 16.98
N GLU A 233 -7.86 7.22 16.06
CA GLU A 233 -8.56 8.46 16.36
C GLU A 233 -9.62 8.24 17.46
N GLY A 234 -9.69 9.15 18.41
CA GLY A 234 -10.59 9.03 19.57
C GLY A 234 -10.05 8.21 20.74
N ALA A 235 -8.84 7.66 20.66
CA ALA A 235 -8.22 6.89 21.74
C ALA A 235 -8.00 7.76 22.99
N THR A 236 -8.10 7.11 24.15
CA THR A 236 -7.91 7.74 25.46
C THR A 236 -6.58 7.33 26.12
N VAL A 237 -6.22 8.00 27.22
CA VAL A 237 -5.08 7.58 28.07
C VAL A 237 -5.21 6.13 28.51
N LYS A 238 -6.43 5.66 28.78
CA LYS A 238 -6.70 4.25 29.11
C LYS A 238 -6.28 3.31 27.97
N ASP A 239 -6.57 3.70 26.71
CA ASP A 239 -6.22 2.89 25.53
C ASP A 239 -4.70 2.91 25.29
N LEU A 240 -4.03 4.04 25.54
CA LEU A 240 -2.58 4.15 25.52
C LEU A 240 -1.95 3.16 26.53
N ILE A 241 -2.42 3.17 27.77
CA ILE A 241 -1.91 2.27 28.81
C ILE A 241 -2.14 0.80 28.42
N LYS A 242 -3.33 0.45 27.93
CA LYS A 242 -3.60 -0.91 27.44
C LYS A 242 -2.67 -1.33 26.30
N ARG A 243 -2.33 -0.40 25.41
CA ARG A 243 -1.42 -0.66 24.29
C ARG A 243 0.00 -0.92 24.76
N LEU A 244 0.43 -0.22 25.82
CA LEU A 244 1.76 -0.40 26.42
C LEU A 244 1.81 -1.62 27.35
N ASN A 245 1.00 -1.61 28.40
CA ASN A 245 0.90 -2.71 29.36
C ASN A 245 -0.40 -2.60 30.18
N THR A 246 -1.29 -3.56 29.99
CA THR A 246 -2.60 -3.59 30.67
C THR A 246 -2.49 -3.61 32.22
N ALA A 247 -1.42 -4.22 32.78
CA ALA A 247 -1.23 -4.28 34.22
C ALA A 247 -1.06 -2.90 34.86
N TRP A 248 -0.54 -1.93 34.13
CA TRP A 248 -0.33 -0.55 34.61
C TRP A 248 -1.63 0.20 34.95
N LEU A 249 -2.77 -0.26 34.44
CA LEU A 249 -4.07 0.32 34.81
C LEU A 249 -4.36 0.23 36.31
N LYS A 250 -3.84 -0.77 37.01
CA LYS A 250 -4.08 -0.96 38.44
C LYS A 250 -3.30 0.03 39.31
N THR A 251 -2.18 0.52 38.86
CA THR A 251 -1.27 1.40 39.59
C THR A 251 -1.31 2.84 39.09
N PHE A 252 -2.05 3.09 38.01
CA PHE A 252 -2.16 4.41 37.38
C PHE A 252 -2.72 5.44 38.35
N LYS A 253 -2.04 6.58 38.48
CA LYS A 253 -2.47 7.71 39.27
C LYS A 253 -2.99 8.86 38.40
N PHE A 254 -2.17 9.32 37.45
CA PHE A 254 -2.51 10.37 36.49
C PHE A 254 -1.53 10.35 35.32
N ALA A 255 -1.90 11.01 34.23
CA ALA A 255 -0.97 11.35 33.14
C ALA A 255 -0.76 12.87 33.09
N ARG A 256 0.42 13.30 32.62
CA ARG A 256 0.66 14.69 32.21
C ARG A 256 0.73 14.77 30.71
N ILE A 257 -0.03 15.72 30.14
CA ILE A 257 0.01 16.02 28.71
C ILE A 257 0.78 17.32 28.54
N PHE A 258 1.85 17.25 27.73
CA PHE A 258 2.63 18.42 27.35
C PHE A 258 2.21 18.80 25.93
N ASP A 259 1.60 19.94 25.76
CA ASP A 259 1.38 20.55 24.46
C ASP A 259 2.38 21.69 24.21
N LYS A 260 2.31 22.29 23.03
CA LYS A 260 3.24 23.39 22.67
C LYS A 260 3.01 24.66 23.52
N THR A 261 1.96 24.72 24.32
CA THR A 261 1.52 25.90 25.06
C THR A 261 1.80 25.82 26.57
N GLU A 262 1.95 24.62 27.15
CA GLU A 262 2.14 24.42 28.60
C GLU A 262 3.45 23.70 28.93
N PHE A 263 4.42 24.40 29.47
CA PHE A 263 5.72 23.84 29.91
C PHE A 263 5.61 22.85 31.09
N SER A 264 4.56 22.98 31.94
CA SER A 264 4.42 22.18 33.17
C SER A 264 3.66 20.86 32.98
N GLY A 265 2.98 20.69 31.85
CA GLY A 265 2.14 19.53 31.57
C GLY A 265 0.83 19.51 32.37
N ARG A 266 -0.29 19.43 31.70
CA ARG A 266 -1.63 19.36 32.33
C ARG A 266 -1.89 17.95 32.86
N ARG A 267 -2.32 17.82 34.13
CA ARG A 267 -2.73 16.52 34.68
C ARG A 267 -4.10 16.09 34.13
N VAL A 268 -4.19 14.83 33.70
CA VAL A 268 -5.40 14.23 33.15
C VAL A 268 -5.62 12.81 33.70
N GLY A 269 -6.86 12.35 33.63
CA GLY A 269 -7.27 10.98 34.01
C GLY A 269 -7.30 10.03 32.81
N LEU A 270 -7.78 8.80 33.07
CA LEU A 270 -7.87 7.71 32.08
C LEU A 270 -8.74 8.04 30.86
N ASP A 271 -9.79 8.82 31.03
CA ASP A 271 -10.79 9.11 30.00
C ASP A 271 -10.42 10.30 29.12
N TYR A 272 -9.26 10.92 29.36
CA TYR A 272 -8.79 12.01 28.49
C TYR A 272 -8.54 11.49 27.09
N GLN A 273 -9.19 12.15 26.11
CA GLN A 273 -9.03 11.85 24.70
C GLN A 273 -7.71 12.45 24.17
N LEU A 274 -6.84 11.59 23.69
CA LEU A 274 -5.54 11.96 23.16
C LEU A 274 -5.67 12.64 21.78
N LYS A 275 -4.80 13.61 21.53
CA LYS A 275 -4.65 14.30 20.25
C LYS A 275 -3.38 13.83 19.54
N ASP A 276 -3.35 14.02 18.24
CA ASP A 276 -2.14 13.72 17.47
C ASP A 276 -0.98 14.62 17.90
N GLU A 277 0.19 14.01 18.08
CA GLU A 277 1.42 14.61 18.58
C GLU A 277 1.41 14.98 20.07
N ASP A 278 0.43 14.51 20.86
CA ASP A 278 0.48 14.65 22.31
C ASP A 278 1.74 14.02 22.89
N ILE A 279 2.39 14.73 23.80
CA ILE A 279 3.51 14.21 24.60
C ILE A 279 2.95 13.80 25.95
N VAL A 280 3.12 12.54 26.34
CA VAL A 280 2.47 11.96 27.51
C VAL A 280 3.50 11.41 28.48
N GLU A 281 3.40 11.86 29.74
CA GLU A 281 4.14 11.32 30.88
C GLU A 281 3.15 10.57 31.81
N LEU A 282 3.34 9.26 31.98
CA LEU A 282 2.49 8.42 32.83
C LEU A 282 3.06 8.34 34.24
N HIS A 283 2.19 8.49 35.25
CA HIS A 283 2.51 8.37 36.68
C HIS A 283 1.74 7.23 37.32
N PHE A 284 2.48 6.37 38.03
CA PHE A 284 1.97 5.15 38.67
C PHE A 284 2.08 5.19 40.19
#